data_bab5e61f02d6c35e70e67e1e57c0af60
#
_entry.id   bab5e61f02d6c35e70e67e1e57c0af60
#
_cell.length_a   1.000
_cell.length_b   1.000
_cell.length_c   1.000
_cell.angle_alpha   90.00
_cell.angle_beta   90.00
_cell.angle_gamma   90.00
#
_symmetry.space_group_name_H-M   'P 1'
#
loop_
_entity.id
_entity.type
_entity.pdbx_description
1 polymer ?
#
loop_
_entity_poly.entity_id
_entity_poly.type
_entity_poly.pdbx_seq_one_letter_code
_entity_poly.pdbx_strand_id
1 'polypeptide(L)'
;MMRTVVRQGCRWALLTMLALVAATALTLGAYLLRPISTAPFRDAAGRVRRESIASMERWQINGIEQSVILRGRNRTSPILVWVHGGPGTSETGVLRRYNSELSDSFVVVHWDQRYAGRSLDPFGPKPAHQEIDDYVSDLDVLIGNLQRRFPCQRVVLVAHSWGTVPGILYAERHPENLAAYVGIGQEADVLESERRSYSFVLSQARARRDYSAIERLERLGPPPRQRGNLWTPRALLEKYGGAFHGDLSQLSLVLANVGASEVNWRDAAGFLRAHDYNVAVSEAEERVLLNISHTRFQVPMFFLSGRTDHVVDASLSFDYLQRISAPQKSFVWFEHSGHYPPFEEPLKFNTWMIERILPLARTTCAGGEGS
;
A
#
# COMPACT_ATOMS: atom_id res chain seq x y z
N MET A 1 -9.93 -55.58 28.68
CA MET A 1 -8.72 -54.90 28.24
C MET A 1 -9.02 -53.83 27.11
N MET A 2 -9.67 -54.22 26.02
CA MET A 2 -9.97 -53.30 24.88
C MET A 2 -10.81 -52.05 25.25
N ARG A 3 -11.84 -52.20 26.14
CA ARG A 3 -12.66 -51.03 26.60
C ARG A 3 -11.92 -49.99 27.43
N THR A 4 -10.87 -50.41 28.15
CA THR A 4 -10.05 -49.51 28.99
C THR A 4 -9.07 -48.67 28.13
N VAL A 5 -8.47 -49.30 27.11
CA VAL A 5 -7.58 -48.63 26.14
C VAL A 5 -8.33 -47.57 25.32
N VAL A 6 -9.54 -47.92 24.84
CA VAL A 6 -10.41 -46.98 24.10
C VAL A 6 -10.81 -45.78 24.98
N ARG A 7 -11.20 -46.01 26.24
CA ARG A 7 -11.54 -44.92 27.18
C ARG A 7 -10.34 -44.02 27.50
N GLN A 8 -9.13 -44.57 27.64
CA GLN A 8 -7.92 -43.77 27.82
C GLN A 8 -7.60 -42.97 26.59
N GLY A 9 -7.67 -43.52 25.37
CA GLY A 9 -7.47 -42.80 24.11
C GLY A 9 -8.45 -41.64 23.94
N CYS A 10 -9.75 -41.86 24.22
CA CYS A 10 -10.75 -40.78 24.18
C CYS A 10 -10.49 -39.66 25.20
N ARG A 11 -10.01 -40.00 26.41
CA ARG A 11 -9.64 -38.98 27.42
C ARG A 11 -8.44 -38.14 26.97
N TRP A 12 -7.39 -38.75 26.42
CA TRP A 12 -6.23 -38.03 25.89
C TRP A 12 -6.62 -37.15 24.69
N ALA A 13 -7.43 -37.65 23.76
CA ALA A 13 -7.93 -36.83 22.66
C ALA A 13 -8.75 -35.63 23.13
N LEU A 14 -9.61 -35.79 24.11
CA LEU A 14 -10.38 -34.69 24.72
C LEU A 14 -9.48 -33.67 25.41
N LEU A 15 -8.50 -34.12 26.21
CA LEU A 15 -7.54 -33.23 26.88
C LEU A 15 -6.69 -32.47 25.89
N THR A 16 -6.23 -33.09 24.80
CA THR A 16 -5.49 -32.44 23.73
C THR A 16 -6.34 -31.37 23.04
N MET A 17 -7.60 -31.71 22.74
CA MET A 17 -8.53 -30.75 22.13
C MET A 17 -8.79 -29.54 23.07
N LEU A 18 -9.03 -29.78 24.35
CA LEU A 18 -9.23 -28.72 25.33
C LEU A 18 -7.96 -27.83 25.48
N ALA A 19 -6.78 -28.43 25.49
CA ALA A 19 -5.52 -27.69 25.53
C ALA A 19 -5.33 -26.83 24.27
N LEU A 20 -5.66 -27.35 23.09
CA LEU A 20 -5.62 -26.58 21.83
C LEU A 20 -6.61 -25.40 21.86
N VAL A 21 -7.84 -25.64 22.31
CA VAL A 21 -8.86 -24.59 22.45
C VAL A 21 -8.39 -23.51 23.44
N ALA A 22 -7.86 -23.92 24.60
CA ALA A 22 -7.34 -22.98 25.57
C ALA A 22 -6.15 -22.18 25.05
N ALA A 23 -5.20 -22.83 24.38
CA ALA A 23 -4.05 -22.14 23.75
C ALA A 23 -4.50 -21.14 22.67
N THR A 24 -5.46 -21.53 21.82
CA THR A 24 -6.05 -20.65 20.81
C THR A 24 -6.76 -19.46 21.44
N ALA A 25 -7.54 -19.69 22.51
CA ALA A 25 -8.24 -18.63 23.23
C ALA A 25 -7.26 -17.64 23.91
N LEU A 26 -6.17 -18.17 24.51
CA LEU A 26 -5.11 -17.35 25.12
C LEU A 26 -4.37 -16.51 24.07
N THR A 27 -4.02 -17.12 22.93
CA THR A 27 -3.34 -16.42 21.82
C THR A 27 -4.24 -15.33 21.23
N LEU A 28 -5.51 -15.65 21.01
CA LEU A 28 -6.49 -14.67 20.53
C LEU A 28 -6.69 -13.56 21.56
N GLY A 29 -6.82 -13.88 22.85
CA GLY A 29 -6.93 -12.90 23.93
C GLY A 29 -5.72 -11.97 23.99
N ALA A 30 -4.51 -12.54 23.90
CA ALA A 30 -3.28 -11.76 23.86
C ALA A 30 -3.22 -10.84 22.63
N TYR A 31 -3.66 -11.30 21.48
CA TYR A 31 -3.76 -10.47 20.26
C TYR A 31 -4.78 -9.35 20.41
N LEU A 32 -5.97 -9.65 20.92
CA LEU A 32 -7.06 -8.67 21.09
C LEU A 32 -6.70 -7.59 22.12
N LEU A 33 -5.93 -7.93 23.15
CA LEU A 33 -5.56 -7.03 24.25
C LEU A 33 -4.18 -6.37 24.06
N ARG A 34 -3.45 -6.69 23.00
CA ARG A 34 -2.11 -6.14 22.81
C ARG A 34 -2.18 -4.61 22.62
N PRO A 35 -1.30 -3.86 23.33
CA PRO A 35 -1.17 -2.43 23.06
C PRO A 35 -0.53 -2.24 21.69
N ILE A 36 -1.04 -1.25 20.94
CA ILE A 36 -0.44 -0.84 19.67
C ILE A 36 0.69 0.15 19.95
N SER A 37 1.81 -0.05 19.27
CA SER A 37 2.98 0.81 19.41
C SER A 37 3.87 0.73 18.19
N THR A 38 4.65 1.78 17.94
CA THR A 38 5.76 1.73 17.00
C THR A 38 7.07 1.78 17.77
N ALA A 39 7.95 0.80 17.50
CA ALA A 39 9.18 0.65 18.27
C ALA A 39 10.10 1.88 18.10
N PRO A 40 10.65 2.46 19.19
CA PRO A 40 11.58 3.57 19.10
C PRO A 40 12.92 3.12 18.50
N PHE A 41 13.63 4.05 17.88
CA PHE A 41 15.01 3.82 17.45
C PHE A 41 15.95 3.88 18.66
N ARG A 42 16.86 2.90 18.76
CA ARG A 42 17.81 2.78 19.86
C ARG A 42 19.25 2.85 19.34
N ASP A 43 20.16 3.35 20.20
CA ASP A 43 21.61 3.29 19.97
C ASP A 43 22.17 1.89 20.34
N ALA A 44 23.46 1.69 20.13
CA ALA A 44 24.15 0.44 20.47
C ALA A 44 24.09 0.08 21.96
N ALA A 45 23.86 1.05 22.84
CA ALA A 45 23.68 0.85 24.28
C ALA A 45 22.22 0.60 24.68
N GLY A 46 21.30 0.46 23.71
CA GLY A 46 19.89 0.23 23.94
C GLY A 46 19.07 1.47 24.33
N ARG A 47 19.68 2.67 24.38
CA ARG A 47 19.01 3.92 24.76
C ARG A 47 18.25 4.48 23.56
N VAL A 48 17.09 5.09 23.80
CA VAL A 48 16.30 5.76 22.75
C VAL A 48 17.08 6.94 22.17
N ARG A 49 17.20 6.97 20.84
CA ARG A 49 17.88 8.06 20.12
C ARG A 49 17.02 9.33 20.15
N ARG A 50 17.54 10.41 20.74
CA ARG A 50 16.82 11.68 20.91
C ARG A 50 16.51 12.38 19.59
N GLU A 51 17.40 12.24 18.61
CA GLU A 51 17.27 12.79 17.26
C GLU A 51 16.25 12.03 16.40
N SER A 52 15.79 10.86 16.83
CA SER A 52 14.85 10.04 16.06
C SER A 52 13.39 10.44 16.25
N ILE A 53 12.55 9.97 15.37
CA ILE A 53 11.09 10.02 15.51
C ILE A 53 10.52 8.62 15.29
N ALA A 54 9.66 8.19 16.21
CA ALA A 54 8.83 6.99 16.11
C ALA A 54 7.53 7.31 16.85
N SER A 55 6.53 7.80 16.12
CA SER A 55 5.25 8.21 16.69
C SER A 55 4.07 7.67 15.88
N MET A 56 2.97 7.43 16.58
CA MET A 56 1.68 7.04 16.01
C MET A 56 0.67 8.12 16.44
N GLU A 57 0.12 8.81 15.48
CA GLU A 57 -0.68 10.00 15.72
C GLU A 57 -2.04 9.91 15.00
N ARG A 58 -2.98 10.72 15.47
CA ARG A 58 -4.27 10.94 14.84
C ARG A 58 -4.36 12.41 14.45
N TRP A 59 -4.53 12.66 13.16
CA TRP A 59 -4.61 14.01 12.63
C TRP A 59 -6.00 14.29 12.08
N GLN A 60 -6.52 15.48 12.35
CA GLN A 60 -7.74 15.96 11.70
C GLN A 60 -7.39 16.46 10.30
N ILE A 61 -7.85 15.76 9.28
CA ILE A 61 -7.62 16.05 7.88
C ILE A 61 -8.98 16.15 7.21
N ASN A 62 -9.34 17.35 6.78
CA ASN A 62 -10.64 17.65 6.15
C ASN A 62 -11.85 17.07 6.91
N GLY A 63 -11.85 17.23 8.24
CA GLY A 63 -12.96 16.81 9.11
C GLY A 63 -12.98 15.31 9.43
N ILE A 64 -12.00 14.53 8.95
CA ILE A 64 -11.85 13.10 9.22
C ILE A 64 -10.59 12.87 10.04
N GLU A 65 -10.71 12.11 11.14
CA GLU A 65 -9.55 11.67 11.90
C GLU A 65 -8.80 10.58 11.12
N GLN A 66 -7.56 10.86 10.74
CA GLN A 66 -6.71 9.94 9.96
C GLN A 66 -5.45 9.56 10.73
N SER A 67 -4.99 8.34 10.53
CA SER A 67 -3.80 7.81 11.18
C SER A 67 -2.54 8.17 10.41
N VAL A 68 -1.56 8.72 11.13
CA VAL A 68 -0.25 9.08 10.60
C VAL A 68 0.82 8.48 11.51
N ILE A 69 1.67 7.62 10.95
CA ILE A 69 2.81 7.05 11.66
C ILE A 69 4.08 7.65 11.06
N LEU A 70 4.89 8.26 11.92
CA LEU A 70 6.14 8.92 11.54
C LEU A 70 7.32 8.10 12.03
N ARG A 71 8.22 7.71 11.13
CA ARG A 71 9.40 6.93 11.48
C ARG A 71 10.64 7.47 10.78
N GLY A 72 11.68 7.82 11.57
CA GLY A 72 12.96 8.25 11.05
C GLY A 72 14.04 8.17 12.12
N ARG A 73 15.22 7.65 11.78
CA ARG A 73 16.37 7.61 12.67
C ARG A 73 16.89 9.02 13.00
N ASN A 74 16.65 9.95 12.09
CA ASN A 74 16.91 11.37 12.29
C ASN A 74 15.71 12.19 11.80
N ARG A 75 15.13 13.02 12.68
CA ARG A 75 13.98 13.89 12.36
C ARG A 75 14.27 15.02 11.39
N THR A 76 15.55 15.29 11.11
CA THR A 76 15.97 16.28 10.09
C THR A 76 16.20 15.65 8.71
N SER A 77 16.04 14.35 8.57
CA SER A 77 16.09 13.66 7.27
C SER A 77 14.95 14.13 6.37
N PRO A 78 15.11 14.08 5.04
CA PRO A 78 14.04 14.35 4.09
C PRO A 78 12.79 13.50 4.36
N ILE A 79 11.61 14.07 4.09
CA ILE A 79 10.32 13.42 4.32
C ILE A 79 9.95 12.56 3.11
N LEU A 80 9.54 11.33 3.35
CA LEU A 80 8.96 10.43 2.37
C LEU A 80 7.52 10.12 2.79
N VAL A 81 6.55 10.58 2.00
CA VAL A 81 5.12 10.29 2.19
C VAL A 81 4.75 9.09 1.35
N TRP A 82 4.22 8.04 1.98
CA TRP A 82 3.72 6.85 1.32
C TRP A 82 2.21 6.89 1.17
N VAL A 83 1.74 6.85 -0.08
CA VAL A 83 0.32 6.80 -0.46
C VAL A 83 0.00 5.37 -0.89
N HIS A 84 -0.66 4.63 0.00
CA HIS A 84 -0.94 3.20 -0.21
C HIS A 84 -1.99 2.93 -1.30
N GLY A 85 -2.00 1.70 -1.76
CA GLY A 85 -2.95 1.18 -2.76
C GLY A 85 -4.34 0.86 -2.22
N GLY A 86 -5.09 0.10 -2.99
CA GLY A 86 -6.44 -0.36 -2.65
C GLY A 86 -7.49 0.05 -3.67
N PRO A 87 -8.33 1.08 -3.43
CA PRO A 87 -8.40 1.97 -2.27
C PRO A 87 -8.76 1.25 -0.97
N GLY A 88 -8.30 1.83 0.15
CA GLY A 88 -8.65 1.33 1.49
C GLY A 88 -7.70 0.30 2.09
N THR A 89 -6.65 -0.12 1.40
CA THR A 89 -5.72 -1.15 1.87
C THR A 89 -4.46 -0.51 2.46
N SER A 90 -4.42 -0.33 3.79
CA SER A 90 -3.20 0.11 4.48
C SER A 90 -2.01 -0.81 4.20
N GLU A 91 -0.84 -0.24 3.98
CA GLU A 91 0.42 -0.95 3.74
C GLU A 91 1.44 -0.76 4.87
N THR A 92 1.00 -0.21 6.00
CA THR A 92 1.89 0.10 7.14
C THR A 92 2.69 -1.11 7.59
N GLY A 93 2.05 -2.25 7.84
CA GLY A 93 2.73 -3.45 8.30
C GLY A 93 3.66 -4.07 7.27
N VAL A 94 3.29 -4.00 5.99
CA VAL A 94 4.10 -4.49 4.88
C VAL A 94 5.37 -3.66 4.72
N LEU A 95 5.24 -2.33 4.71
CA LEU A 95 6.39 -1.40 4.68
C LEU A 95 7.32 -1.59 5.88
N ARG A 96 6.74 -1.79 7.07
CA ARG A 96 7.51 -2.08 8.28
C ARG A 96 8.32 -3.36 8.17
N ARG A 97 7.79 -4.36 7.49
CA ARG A 97 8.45 -5.65 7.29
C ARG A 97 9.56 -5.60 6.24
N TYR A 98 9.30 -4.98 5.09
CA TYR A 98 10.17 -5.09 3.91
C TYR A 98 11.03 -3.85 3.65
N ASN A 99 10.59 -2.66 4.10
CA ASN A 99 11.22 -1.38 3.76
C ASN A 99 11.58 -0.53 4.99
N SER A 100 11.72 -1.15 6.17
CA SER A 100 12.07 -0.44 7.42
C SER A 100 13.39 0.34 7.33
N GLU A 101 14.33 -0.08 6.48
CA GLU A 101 15.62 0.58 6.22
C GLU A 101 15.48 2.00 5.64
N LEU A 102 14.39 2.28 4.94
CA LEU A 102 14.12 3.64 4.45
C LEU A 102 14.11 4.68 5.59
N SER A 103 13.69 4.24 6.79
CA SER A 103 13.68 5.10 7.99
C SER A 103 15.08 5.47 8.51
N ASP A 104 16.15 4.87 7.99
CA ASP A 104 17.52 5.27 8.29
C ASP A 104 17.94 6.52 7.51
N SER A 105 17.31 6.75 6.36
CA SER A 105 17.62 7.84 5.42
C SER A 105 16.53 8.90 5.29
N PHE A 106 15.28 8.55 5.58
CA PHE A 106 14.11 9.42 5.49
C PHE A 106 13.34 9.46 6.81
N VAL A 107 12.52 10.51 6.97
CA VAL A 107 11.34 10.44 7.84
C VAL A 107 10.22 9.85 6.99
N VAL A 108 9.96 8.55 7.17
CA VAL A 108 8.91 7.83 6.46
C VAL A 108 7.57 8.10 7.13
N VAL A 109 6.63 8.61 6.36
CA VAL A 109 5.25 8.89 6.76
C VAL A 109 4.35 7.78 6.23
N HIS A 110 3.90 6.91 7.12
CA HIS A 110 2.88 5.91 6.82
C HIS A 110 1.51 6.56 7.09
N TRP A 111 0.83 6.94 6.04
CA TRP A 111 -0.48 7.56 6.13
C TRP A 111 -1.56 6.55 5.73
N ASP A 112 -2.43 6.23 6.66
CA ASP A 112 -3.66 5.52 6.31
C ASP A 112 -4.67 6.57 5.80
N GLN A 113 -4.98 6.51 4.53
CA GLN A 113 -5.93 7.40 3.86
C GLN A 113 -7.31 7.31 4.51
N ARG A 114 -8.20 8.25 4.20
CA ARG A 114 -9.60 8.18 4.66
C ARG A 114 -10.20 6.79 4.41
N TYR A 115 -10.89 6.24 5.40
CA TYR A 115 -11.54 4.92 5.36
C TYR A 115 -10.61 3.74 5.04
N ALA A 116 -9.35 3.86 5.41
CA ALA A 116 -8.35 2.81 5.27
C ALA A 116 -7.68 2.52 6.62
N GLY A 117 -7.25 1.27 6.81
CA GLY A 117 -6.46 0.85 7.95
C GLY A 117 -6.99 1.41 9.27
N ARG A 118 -6.15 2.15 9.98
CA ARG A 118 -6.48 2.79 11.25
C ARG A 118 -7.35 4.05 11.13
N SER A 119 -7.51 4.59 9.93
CA SER A 119 -8.42 5.70 9.63
C SER A 119 -9.86 5.23 9.37
N LEU A 120 -10.11 3.93 9.41
CA LEU A 120 -11.43 3.33 9.26
C LEU A 120 -11.98 2.88 10.61
N ASP A 121 -13.19 3.32 10.96
CA ASP A 121 -14.01 2.61 11.96
C ASP A 121 -14.81 1.49 11.26
N PRO A 122 -14.45 0.21 11.45
CA PRO A 122 -15.10 -0.89 10.75
C PRO A 122 -16.57 -1.10 11.18
N PHE A 123 -17.02 -0.44 12.24
CA PHE A 123 -18.37 -0.51 12.77
C PHE A 123 -19.14 0.81 12.58
N GLY A 124 -18.48 1.83 12.03
CA GLY A 124 -19.07 3.13 11.73
C GLY A 124 -19.94 3.13 10.47
N PRO A 125 -20.60 4.25 10.18
CA PRO A 125 -21.38 4.41 8.95
C PRO A 125 -20.45 4.44 7.72
N LYS A 126 -20.94 3.89 6.60
CA LYS A 126 -20.27 4.06 5.31
C LYS A 126 -20.39 5.53 4.86
N PRO A 127 -19.36 6.09 4.18
CA PRO A 127 -19.46 7.42 3.62
C PRO A 127 -20.57 7.48 2.56
N ALA A 128 -21.34 8.55 2.56
CA ALA A 128 -22.40 8.76 1.57
C ALA A 128 -21.83 9.12 0.19
N HIS A 129 -20.64 9.71 0.17
CA HIS A 129 -19.99 10.19 -1.03
C HIS A 129 -18.47 10.20 -0.84
N GLN A 130 -17.73 9.89 -1.91
CA GLN A 130 -16.28 9.98 -2.00
C GLN A 130 -15.88 10.31 -3.41
N GLU A 131 -14.99 11.25 -3.58
CA GLU A 131 -14.38 11.60 -4.85
C GLU A 131 -12.85 11.50 -4.78
N ILE A 132 -12.20 11.39 -5.92
CA ILE A 132 -10.74 11.36 -6.00
C ILE A 132 -10.14 12.65 -5.45
N ASP A 133 -10.79 13.78 -5.70
CA ASP A 133 -10.37 15.10 -5.20
C ASP A 133 -10.38 15.21 -3.67
N ASP A 134 -11.18 14.41 -2.96
CA ASP A 134 -11.11 14.31 -1.51
C ASP A 134 -9.74 13.81 -1.03
N TYR A 135 -9.17 12.83 -1.74
CA TYR A 135 -7.86 12.26 -1.40
C TYR A 135 -6.70 13.19 -1.78
N VAL A 136 -6.85 13.93 -2.87
CA VAL A 136 -5.88 14.98 -3.27
C VAL A 136 -5.88 16.10 -2.23
N SER A 137 -7.05 16.53 -1.77
CA SER A 137 -7.19 17.54 -0.73
C SER A 137 -6.65 17.06 0.63
N ASP A 138 -6.83 15.78 0.95
CA ASP A 138 -6.25 15.20 2.18
C ASP A 138 -4.72 15.19 2.12
N LEU A 139 -4.13 14.88 0.97
CA LEU A 139 -2.68 14.97 0.75
C LEU A 139 -2.17 16.39 0.97
N ASP A 140 -2.88 17.40 0.51
CA ASP A 140 -2.49 18.80 0.69
C ASP A 140 -2.45 19.19 2.18
N VAL A 141 -3.49 18.86 2.92
CA VAL A 141 -3.54 19.09 4.38
C VAL A 141 -2.46 18.29 5.10
N LEU A 142 -2.24 17.02 4.73
CA LEU A 142 -1.21 16.18 5.32
C LEU A 142 0.19 16.76 5.10
N ILE A 143 0.53 17.11 3.86
CA ILE A 143 1.84 17.66 3.49
C ILE A 143 2.05 19.02 4.12
N GLY A 144 1.05 19.90 4.13
CA GLY A 144 1.11 21.18 4.82
C GLY A 144 1.37 21.06 6.33
N ASN A 145 0.79 20.03 6.99
CA ASN A 145 1.07 19.73 8.39
C ASN A 145 2.52 19.26 8.60
N LEU A 146 3.03 18.44 7.69
CA LEU A 146 4.42 17.96 7.73
C LEU A 146 5.42 19.13 7.54
N GLN A 147 5.17 20.01 6.58
CA GLN A 147 6.01 21.18 6.30
C GLN A 147 6.08 22.16 7.48
N ARG A 148 4.98 22.32 8.23
CA ARG A 148 5.00 23.14 9.47
C ARG A 148 5.78 22.50 10.61
N ARG A 149 5.90 21.17 10.61
CA ARG A 149 6.53 20.41 11.69
C ARG A 149 8.01 20.13 11.46
N PHE A 150 8.42 20.00 10.21
CA PHE A 150 9.77 19.60 9.83
C PHE A 150 10.48 20.67 9.01
N PRO A 151 11.82 20.77 9.11
CA PRO A 151 12.57 21.83 8.40
C PRO A 151 12.58 21.64 6.88
N CYS A 152 12.40 20.43 6.38
CA CYS A 152 12.34 20.15 4.94
C CYS A 152 10.97 20.53 4.38
N GLN A 153 10.92 21.49 3.48
CA GLN A 153 9.67 22.00 2.91
C GLN A 153 9.12 21.16 1.75
N ARG A 154 9.98 20.43 1.03
CA ARG A 154 9.56 19.57 -0.08
C ARG A 154 9.65 18.10 0.31
N VAL A 155 8.63 17.34 -0.04
CA VAL A 155 8.56 15.91 0.29
C VAL A 155 8.80 15.03 -0.93
N VAL A 156 9.28 13.81 -0.72
CA VAL A 156 9.21 12.74 -1.72
C VAL A 156 7.84 12.10 -1.58
N LEU A 157 7.05 12.13 -2.64
CA LEU A 157 5.73 11.46 -2.70
C LEU A 157 5.89 10.11 -3.40
N VAL A 158 5.72 9.04 -2.64
CA VAL A 158 5.72 7.65 -3.15
C VAL A 158 4.30 7.15 -3.13
N ALA A 159 3.79 6.74 -4.27
CA ALA A 159 2.42 6.26 -4.43
C ALA A 159 2.40 4.86 -5.04
N HIS A 160 1.54 3.98 -4.54
CA HIS A 160 1.43 2.60 -5.00
C HIS A 160 0.01 2.31 -5.51
N SER A 161 -0.10 1.69 -6.71
CA SER A 161 -1.37 1.20 -7.26
C SER A 161 -2.44 2.31 -7.28
N TRP A 162 -3.65 2.09 -6.73
CA TRP A 162 -4.66 3.13 -6.52
C TRP A 162 -4.07 4.46 -6.04
N GLY A 163 -3.15 4.43 -5.08
CA GLY A 163 -2.53 5.64 -4.52
C GLY A 163 -1.85 6.51 -5.57
N THR A 164 -1.50 5.94 -6.73
CA THR A 164 -0.90 6.70 -7.84
C THR A 164 -1.89 7.65 -8.51
N VAL A 165 -3.20 7.40 -8.42
CA VAL A 165 -4.23 8.28 -8.97
C VAL A 165 -4.26 9.61 -8.21
N PRO A 166 -4.57 9.67 -6.89
CA PRO A 166 -4.51 10.92 -6.16
C PRO A 166 -3.08 11.48 -6.06
N GLY A 167 -2.05 10.62 -6.03
CA GLY A 167 -0.66 11.05 -5.93
C GLY A 167 -0.17 11.83 -7.15
N ILE A 168 -0.49 11.36 -8.37
CA ILE A 168 -0.07 12.04 -9.60
C ILE A 168 -0.87 13.33 -9.83
N LEU A 169 -2.15 13.35 -9.48
CA LEU A 169 -2.97 14.56 -9.53
C LEU A 169 -2.45 15.61 -8.55
N TYR A 170 -2.02 15.19 -7.36
CA TYR A 170 -1.35 16.07 -6.41
C TYR A 170 -0.03 16.63 -6.98
N ALA A 171 0.80 15.77 -7.59
CA ALA A 171 2.06 16.17 -8.19
C ALA A 171 1.91 17.20 -9.33
N GLU A 172 0.80 17.14 -10.06
CA GLU A 172 0.48 18.13 -11.09
C GLU A 172 0.02 19.47 -10.48
N ARG A 173 -0.84 19.42 -9.44
CA ARG A 173 -1.48 20.62 -8.85
C ARG A 173 -0.58 21.36 -7.86
N HIS A 174 0.31 20.64 -7.15
CA HIS A 174 1.14 21.16 -6.07
C HIS A 174 2.63 20.79 -6.24
N PRO A 175 3.24 21.10 -7.42
CA PRO A 175 4.63 20.74 -7.69
C PRO A 175 5.64 21.41 -6.73
N GLU A 176 5.30 22.58 -6.18
CA GLU A 176 6.12 23.32 -5.23
C GLU A 176 6.36 22.54 -3.92
N ASN A 177 5.47 21.65 -3.57
CA ASN A 177 5.54 20.86 -2.34
C ASN A 177 6.39 19.58 -2.49
N LEU A 178 6.77 19.22 -3.71
CA LEU A 178 7.42 17.94 -4.00
C LEU A 178 8.89 18.10 -4.43
N ALA A 179 9.75 17.26 -3.88
CA ALA A 179 11.12 17.05 -4.36
C ALA A 179 11.15 16.04 -5.53
N ALA A 180 10.30 15.03 -5.49
CA ALA A 180 10.12 14.04 -6.54
C ALA A 180 8.79 13.29 -6.34
N TYR A 181 8.26 12.73 -7.42
CA TYR A 181 7.16 11.77 -7.43
C TYR A 181 7.66 10.40 -7.87
N VAL A 182 7.25 9.35 -7.14
CA VAL A 182 7.56 7.95 -7.45
C VAL A 182 6.24 7.17 -7.49
N GLY A 183 5.81 6.76 -8.69
CA GLY A 183 4.64 5.93 -8.90
C GLY A 183 5.03 4.45 -9.06
N ILE A 184 4.46 3.57 -8.26
CA ILE A 184 4.71 2.12 -8.27
C ILE A 184 3.43 1.43 -8.74
N GLY A 185 3.51 0.63 -9.82
CA GLY A 185 2.30 0.16 -10.47
C GLY A 185 1.41 1.34 -10.84
N GLN A 186 2.00 2.30 -11.60
CA GLN A 186 1.35 3.57 -11.92
C GLN A 186 0.13 3.37 -12.83
N GLU A 187 -1.02 3.80 -12.36
CA GLU A 187 -2.23 3.84 -13.18
C GLU A 187 -2.09 4.85 -14.32
N ALA A 188 -2.63 4.47 -15.47
CA ALA A 188 -2.60 5.29 -16.69
C ALA A 188 -3.99 5.39 -17.33
N ASP A 189 -4.58 4.24 -17.63
CA ASP A 189 -5.94 4.02 -18.13
C ASP A 189 -6.48 2.79 -17.40
N VAL A 190 -7.23 3.05 -16.34
CA VAL A 190 -7.72 2.01 -15.43
C VAL A 190 -8.61 1.00 -16.15
N LEU A 191 -9.51 1.49 -17.01
CA LEU A 191 -10.45 0.61 -17.72
C LEU A 191 -9.72 -0.29 -18.73
N GLU A 192 -8.75 0.24 -19.45
CA GLU A 192 -7.95 -0.56 -20.39
C GLU A 192 -7.04 -1.54 -19.63
N SER A 193 -6.46 -1.13 -18.49
CA SER A 193 -5.70 -2.03 -17.61
C SER A 193 -6.55 -3.22 -17.16
N GLU A 194 -7.77 -2.98 -16.69
CA GLU A 194 -8.71 -4.04 -16.30
C GLU A 194 -9.09 -4.97 -17.46
N ARG A 195 -9.24 -4.45 -18.69
CA ARG A 195 -9.49 -5.27 -19.89
C ARG A 195 -8.30 -6.19 -20.20
N ARG A 196 -7.09 -5.68 -20.10
CA ARG A 196 -5.85 -6.46 -20.30
C ARG A 196 -5.69 -7.52 -19.22
N SER A 197 -5.91 -7.16 -17.95
CA SER A 197 -5.97 -8.10 -16.83
C SER A 197 -6.95 -9.25 -17.08
N TYR A 198 -8.17 -8.93 -17.50
CA TYR A 198 -9.20 -9.93 -17.82
C TYR A 198 -8.75 -10.84 -18.97
N SER A 199 -8.22 -10.26 -20.03
CA SER A 199 -7.74 -11.02 -21.20
C SER A 199 -6.58 -11.94 -20.84
N PHE A 200 -5.64 -11.48 -20.02
CA PHE A 200 -4.54 -12.28 -19.48
C PHE A 200 -5.08 -13.47 -18.69
N VAL A 201 -5.92 -13.24 -17.70
CA VAL A 201 -6.46 -14.30 -16.84
C VAL A 201 -7.27 -15.34 -17.66
N LEU A 202 -8.09 -14.89 -18.61
CA LEU A 202 -8.85 -15.78 -19.48
C LEU A 202 -7.94 -16.62 -20.39
N SER A 203 -6.88 -16.02 -20.93
CA SER A 203 -5.89 -16.73 -21.75
C SER A 203 -5.15 -17.80 -20.95
N GLN A 204 -4.74 -17.48 -19.72
CA GLN A 204 -4.09 -18.40 -18.81
C GLN A 204 -5.00 -19.55 -18.39
N ALA A 205 -6.27 -19.26 -18.10
CA ALA A 205 -7.26 -20.27 -17.76
C ALA A 205 -7.48 -21.26 -18.93
N ARG A 206 -7.60 -20.74 -20.15
CA ARG A 206 -7.74 -21.57 -21.37
C ARG A 206 -6.51 -22.43 -21.63
N ALA A 207 -5.31 -21.87 -21.52
CA ALA A 207 -4.05 -22.58 -21.71
C ALA A 207 -3.89 -23.75 -20.71
N ARG A 208 -4.37 -23.57 -19.49
CA ARG A 208 -4.33 -24.58 -18.41
C ARG A 208 -5.56 -25.50 -18.37
N ARG A 209 -6.54 -25.29 -19.24
CA ARG A 209 -7.84 -26.02 -19.24
C ARG A 209 -8.57 -25.91 -17.90
N ASP A 210 -8.47 -24.76 -17.25
CA ASP A 210 -9.18 -24.47 -16.00
C ASP A 210 -10.63 -24.05 -16.30
N TYR A 211 -11.46 -25.04 -16.61
CA TYR A 211 -12.85 -24.81 -17.01
C TYR A 211 -13.67 -24.07 -15.95
N SER A 212 -13.39 -24.29 -14.66
CA SER A 212 -14.07 -23.58 -13.57
C SER A 212 -13.73 -22.07 -13.57
N ALA A 213 -12.47 -21.71 -13.85
CA ALA A 213 -12.07 -20.31 -13.98
C ALA A 213 -12.66 -19.68 -15.25
N ILE A 214 -12.67 -20.41 -16.38
CA ILE A 214 -13.24 -19.95 -17.65
C ILE A 214 -14.73 -19.64 -17.44
N GLU A 215 -15.51 -20.58 -16.90
CA GLU A 215 -16.95 -20.39 -16.64
C GLU A 215 -17.22 -19.16 -15.74
N ARG A 216 -16.43 -18.99 -14.67
CA ARG A 216 -16.57 -17.83 -13.77
C ARG A 216 -16.26 -16.50 -14.47
N LEU A 217 -15.20 -16.46 -15.29
CA LEU A 217 -14.82 -15.27 -16.04
C LEU A 217 -15.84 -14.92 -17.13
N GLU A 218 -16.34 -15.92 -17.86
CA GLU A 218 -17.35 -15.71 -18.92
C GLU A 218 -18.69 -15.25 -18.32
N ARG A 219 -19.08 -15.78 -17.14
CA ARG A 219 -20.26 -15.30 -16.42
C ARG A 219 -20.10 -13.85 -15.92
N LEU A 220 -18.89 -13.49 -15.50
CA LEU A 220 -18.58 -12.14 -15.05
C LEU A 220 -18.55 -11.13 -16.20
N GLY A 221 -18.09 -11.56 -17.39
CA GLY A 221 -17.88 -10.72 -18.56
C GLY A 221 -16.64 -9.83 -18.48
N PRO A 222 -16.26 -9.20 -19.61
CA PRO A 222 -15.16 -8.22 -19.65
C PRO A 222 -15.57 -6.89 -18.99
N PRO A 223 -14.59 -6.05 -18.57
CA PRO A 223 -14.84 -4.68 -18.12
C PRO A 223 -15.43 -3.77 -19.23
N PRO A 224 -16.23 -2.72 -18.91
CA PRO A 224 -16.60 -2.29 -17.56
C PRO A 224 -17.65 -3.21 -16.90
N ARG A 225 -17.57 -3.37 -15.60
CA ARG A 225 -18.50 -4.21 -14.83
C ARG A 225 -18.78 -3.59 -13.47
N GLN A 226 -19.91 -3.95 -12.86
CA GLN A 226 -20.16 -3.54 -11.48
C GLN A 226 -19.09 -4.13 -10.55
N ARG A 227 -18.35 -3.27 -9.84
CA ARG A 227 -17.14 -3.64 -9.08
C ARG A 227 -17.35 -4.53 -7.87
N GLY A 228 -18.57 -4.89 -7.50
CA GLY A 228 -18.80 -5.87 -6.42
C GLY A 228 -18.13 -7.25 -6.61
N ASN A 229 -17.53 -7.51 -7.78
CA ASN A 229 -16.93 -8.78 -8.16
C ASN A 229 -15.43 -8.72 -8.53
N LEU A 230 -14.67 -7.76 -8.03
CA LEU A 230 -13.21 -7.68 -8.29
C LEU A 230 -12.40 -8.85 -7.71
N TRP A 231 -12.88 -9.50 -6.66
CA TRP A 231 -12.17 -10.58 -6.00
C TRP A 231 -11.87 -11.79 -6.89
N THR A 232 -12.78 -12.15 -7.79
CA THR A 232 -12.57 -13.29 -8.68
C THR A 232 -11.40 -13.08 -9.64
N PRO A 233 -11.31 -11.97 -10.40
CA PRO A 233 -10.16 -11.70 -11.25
C PRO A 233 -8.85 -11.55 -10.47
N ARG A 234 -8.84 -10.88 -9.32
CA ARG A 234 -7.63 -10.69 -8.50
C ARG A 234 -7.08 -12.01 -7.99
N ALA A 235 -7.93 -12.90 -7.48
CA ALA A 235 -7.51 -14.24 -7.06
C ALA A 235 -6.97 -15.09 -8.23
N LEU A 236 -7.51 -14.92 -9.43
CA LEU A 236 -7.01 -15.62 -10.62
C LEU A 236 -5.72 -14.98 -11.15
N LEU A 237 -5.54 -13.66 -11.04
CA LEU A 237 -4.25 -13.01 -11.32
C LEU A 237 -3.15 -13.57 -10.42
N GLU A 238 -3.39 -13.69 -9.12
CA GLU A 238 -2.45 -14.33 -8.20
C GLU A 238 -2.18 -15.78 -8.61
N LYS A 239 -3.24 -16.58 -8.82
CA LYS A 239 -3.14 -18.00 -9.23
C LYS A 239 -2.28 -18.20 -10.49
N TYR A 240 -2.32 -17.27 -11.42
CA TYR A 240 -1.63 -17.40 -12.72
C TYR A 240 -0.36 -16.58 -12.83
N GLY A 241 0.10 -15.99 -11.71
CA GLY A 241 1.37 -15.26 -11.66
C GLY A 241 1.32 -13.86 -12.26
N GLY A 242 0.12 -13.25 -12.33
CA GLY A 242 -0.06 -11.88 -12.85
C GLY A 242 -0.09 -10.80 -11.76
N ALA A 243 -0.08 -11.18 -10.47
CA ALA A 243 -0.06 -10.24 -9.36
C ALA A 243 1.25 -10.27 -8.57
N PHE A 244 1.84 -11.45 -8.43
CA PHE A 244 3.07 -11.69 -7.67
C PHE A 244 4.06 -12.50 -8.49
N HIS A 245 5.32 -12.29 -8.16
CA HIS A 245 6.43 -13.13 -8.61
C HIS A 245 7.06 -13.82 -7.38
N GLY A 246 7.50 -15.07 -7.49
CA GLY A 246 8.10 -15.80 -6.38
C GLY A 246 7.11 -16.20 -5.27
N ASP A 247 7.56 -16.12 -4.01
CA ASP A 247 6.84 -16.67 -2.85
C ASP A 247 5.92 -15.66 -2.15
N LEU A 248 5.89 -14.41 -2.60
CA LEU A 248 4.97 -13.41 -2.04
C LEU A 248 3.54 -13.72 -2.49
N SER A 249 2.57 -13.48 -1.61
CA SER A 249 1.15 -13.73 -1.85
C SER A 249 0.28 -12.69 -1.14
N GLN A 250 -0.98 -12.58 -1.56
CA GLN A 250 -1.94 -11.72 -0.86
C GLN A 250 -2.05 -12.08 0.63
N LEU A 251 -2.01 -13.37 0.95
CA LEU A 251 -2.05 -13.83 2.34
C LEU A 251 -0.83 -13.34 3.13
N SER A 252 0.37 -13.40 2.56
CA SER A 252 1.59 -12.94 3.24
C SER A 252 1.57 -11.43 3.50
N LEU A 253 0.99 -10.62 2.59
CA LEU A 253 0.79 -9.18 2.80
C LEU A 253 -0.23 -8.90 3.92
N VAL A 254 -1.35 -9.63 3.93
CA VAL A 254 -2.35 -9.54 5.00
C VAL A 254 -1.73 -9.91 6.35
N LEU A 255 -0.99 -11.01 6.42
CA LEU A 255 -0.31 -11.44 7.66
C LEU A 255 0.76 -10.43 8.12
N ALA A 256 1.49 -9.81 7.20
CA ALA A 256 2.44 -8.76 7.52
C ALA A 256 1.73 -7.52 8.14
N ASN A 257 0.59 -7.11 7.58
CA ASN A 257 -0.19 -6.01 8.10
C ASN A 257 -0.81 -6.34 9.48
N VAL A 258 -1.56 -7.44 9.58
CA VAL A 258 -2.23 -7.85 10.83
C VAL A 258 -1.22 -8.16 11.94
N GLY A 259 -0.06 -8.71 11.59
CA GLY A 259 1.04 -9.03 12.51
C GLY A 259 1.83 -7.82 13.02
N ALA A 260 1.74 -6.66 12.37
CA ALA A 260 2.48 -5.47 12.76
C ALA A 260 2.09 -4.96 14.15
N SER A 261 3.07 -4.43 14.90
CA SER A 261 2.84 -3.88 16.26
C SER A 261 1.97 -2.62 16.25
N GLU A 262 1.89 -1.97 15.11
CA GLU A 262 1.11 -0.76 14.85
C GLU A 262 -0.38 -1.03 14.57
N VAL A 263 -0.79 -2.30 14.42
CA VAL A 263 -2.16 -2.72 14.04
C VAL A 263 -2.82 -3.51 15.16
N ASN A 264 -4.07 -3.24 15.48
CA ASN A 264 -4.89 -4.01 16.42
C ASN A 264 -5.99 -4.80 15.72
N TRP A 265 -6.82 -5.51 16.49
CA TRP A 265 -7.89 -6.34 15.94
C TRP A 265 -8.99 -5.53 15.21
N ARG A 266 -9.26 -4.27 15.64
CA ARG A 266 -10.24 -3.39 14.96
C ARG A 266 -9.72 -2.99 13.59
N ASP A 267 -8.42 -2.65 13.53
CA ASP A 267 -7.75 -2.32 12.27
C ASP A 267 -7.76 -3.55 11.33
N ALA A 268 -7.52 -4.76 11.89
CA ALA A 268 -7.62 -6.01 11.14
C ALA A 268 -9.05 -6.28 10.62
N ALA A 269 -10.09 -5.99 11.42
CA ALA A 269 -11.48 -6.04 10.96
C ALA A 269 -11.75 -5.00 9.85
N GLY A 270 -11.10 -3.85 9.93
CA GLY A 270 -11.13 -2.80 8.90
C GLY A 270 -10.65 -3.30 7.54
N PHE A 271 -9.60 -4.13 7.47
CA PHE A 271 -9.13 -4.71 6.21
C PHE A 271 -10.21 -5.51 5.47
N LEU A 272 -11.05 -6.23 6.20
CA LEU A 272 -12.14 -7.02 5.61
C LEU A 272 -13.28 -6.16 5.09
N ARG A 273 -13.44 -4.96 5.63
CA ARG A 273 -14.54 -4.03 5.31
C ARG A 273 -14.12 -2.84 4.44
N ALA A 274 -12.82 -2.62 4.28
CA ALA A 274 -12.29 -1.46 3.55
C ALA A 274 -12.85 -1.36 2.12
N HIS A 275 -12.98 -2.47 1.42
CA HIS A 275 -13.60 -2.50 0.09
C HIS A 275 -15.02 -1.90 0.10
N ASP A 276 -15.86 -2.31 1.04
CA ASP A 276 -17.23 -1.83 1.15
C ASP A 276 -17.34 -0.32 1.38
N TYR A 277 -16.32 0.28 2.02
CA TYR A 277 -16.26 1.71 2.31
C TYR A 277 -15.72 2.53 1.13
N ASN A 278 -15.03 1.89 0.19
CA ASN A 278 -14.32 2.57 -0.89
C ASN A 278 -14.88 2.25 -2.30
N VAL A 279 -16.04 1.61 -2.41
CA VAL A 279 -16.66 1.25 -3.71
C VAL A 279 -16.88 2.49 -4.59
N ALA A 280 -17.43 3.55 -4.04
CA ALA A 280 -17.77 4.75 -4.80
C ALA A 280 -16.54 5.40 -5.46
N VAL A 281 -15.43 5.53 -4.72
CA VAL A 281 -14.20 6.10 -5.26
C VAL A 281 -13.52 5.15 -6.24
N SER A 282 -13.64 3.84 -6.04
CA SER A 282 -13.17 2.85 -7.03
C SER A 282 -13.90 2.95 -8.36
N GLU A 283 -15.19 3.26 -8.36
CA GLU A 283 -15.96 3.50 -9.58
C GLU A 283 -15.62 4.85 -10.22
N ALA A 284 -15.26 5.86 -9.42
CA ALA A 284 -14.81 7.15 -9.92
C ALA A 284 -13.46 7.04 -10.65
N GLU A 285 -12.56 6.18 -10.16
CA GLU A 285 -11.24 5.92 -10.73
C GLU A 285 -11.32 5.46 -12.20
N GLU A 286 -12.29 4.62 -12.57
CA GLU A 286 -12.44 4.12 -13.95
C GLU A 286 -12.65 5.22 -14.99
N ARG A 287 -13.12 6.40 -14.56
CA ARG A 287 -13.37 7.54 -15.43
C ARG A 287 -12.16 8.44 -15.64
N VAL A 288 -11.07 8.20 -14.89
CA VAL A 288 -9.85 9.02 -14.96
C VAL A 288 -8.91 8.47 -16.04
N LEU A 289 -8.66 9.29 -17.05
CA LEU A 289 -7.73 8.99 -18.14
C LEU A 289 -6.44 9.79 -17.93
N LEU A 290 -5.57 9.33 -17.03
CA LEU A 290 -4.33 10.01 -16.65
C LEU A 290 -3.39 10.17 -17.85
N ASN A 291 -3.26 9.15 -18.67
CA ASN A 291 -2.35 9.10 -19.81
C ASN A 291 -2.72 10.07 -20.95
N ILE A 292 -3.90 10.68 -20.92
CA ILE A 292 -4.38 11.65 -21.93
C ILE A 292 -4.38 13.05 -21.37
N SER A 293 -4.93 13.24 -20.16
CA SER A 293 -5.24 14.55 -19.60
C SER A 293 -4.10 15.11 -18.73
N HIS A 294 -3.23 14.24 -18.16
CA HIS A 294 -2.24 14.61 -17.15
C HIS A 294 -0.82 14.21 -17.60
N THR A 295 -0.22 15.05 -18.45
CA THR A 295 1.07 14.73 -19.08
C THR A 295 2.17 15.77 -18.86
N ARG A 296 1.91 16.86 -18.13
CA ARG A 296 2.89 17.94 -17.88
C ARG A 296 3.14 18.12 -16.40
N PHE A 297 4.37 17.86 -15.98
CA PHE A 297 4.77 17.93 -14.58
C PHE A 297 5.98 18.84 -14.42
N GLN A 298 6.06 19.54 -13.28
CA GLN A 298 7.17 20.42 -12.93
C GLN A 298 8.13 19.78 -11.91
N VAL A 299 7.90 18.51 -11.56
CA VAL A 299 8.71 17.73 -10.62
C VAL A 299 9.34 16.51 -11.32
N PRO A 300 10.47 15.98 -10.81
CA PRO A 300 11.00 14.71 -11.28
C PRO A 300 9.99 13.58 -11.10
N MET A 301 9.76 12.79 -12.18
CA MET A 301 8.76 11.73 -12.26
C MET A 301 9.43 10.36 -12.48
N PHE A 302 9.18 9.42 -11.59
CA PHE A 302 9.74 8.08 -11.66
C PHE A 302 8.63 7.05 -11.58
N PHE A 303 8.57 6.12 -12.54
CA PHE A 303 7.63 5.02 -12.50
C PHE A 303 8.37 3.70 -12.32
N LEU A 304 7.90 2.89 -11.40
CA LEU A 304 8.45 1.60 -11.05
C LEU A 304 7.38 0.53 -11.30
N SER A 305 7.72 -0.53 -12.01
CA SER A 305 6.78 -1.62 -12.26
C SER A 305 7.48 -2.97 -12.30
N GLY A 306 6.81 -3.99 -11.79
CA GLY A 306 7.23 -5.36 -11.99
C GLY A 306 7.03 -5.82 -13.42
N ARG A 307 7.89 -6.72 -13.88
CA ARG A 307 7.85 -7.24 -15.26
C ARG A 307 6.58 -8.04 -15.53
N THR A 308 6.01 -8.66 -14.50
CA THR A 308 4.83 -9.51 -14.59
C THR A 308 3.60 -8.86 -13.94
N ASP A 309 3.59 -7.52 -13.81
CA ASP A 309 2.42 -6.81 -13.31
C ASP A 309 1.29 -6.80 -14.36
N HIS A 310 0.27 -7.59 -14.08
CA HIS A 310 -1.01 -7.62 -14.80
C HIS A 310 -2.18 -7.14 -13.93
N VAL A 311 -1.91 -6.62 -12.74
CA VAL A 311 -2.89 -5.93 -11.89
C VAL A 311 -3.10 -4.52 -12.40
N VAL A 312 -1.98 -3.79 -12.56
CA VAL A 312 -1.89 -2.55 -13.34
C VAL A 312 -0.95 -2.84 -14.50
N ASP A 313 -1.47 -2.82 -15.71
CA ASP A 313 -0.70 -3.23 -16.88
C ASP A 313 0.59 -2.39 -17.04
N ALA A 314 1.73 -3.04 -16.83
CA ALA A 314 3.04 -2.38 -16.82
C ALA A 314 3.37 -1.67 -18.14
N SER A 315 2.84 -2.16 -19.27
CA SER A 315 3.06 -1.52 -20.58
C SER A 315 2.29 -0.22 -20.72
N LEU A 316 1.08 -0.12 -20.15
CA LEU A 316 0.33 1.14 -20.12
C LEU A 316 1.04 2.18 -19.27
N SER A 317 1.58 1.79 -18.11
CA SER A 317 2.38 2.67 -17.25
C SER A 317 3.64 3.16 -17.98
N PHE A 318 4.33 2.26 -18.71
CA PHE A 318 5.50 2.61 -19.50
C PHE A 318 5.15 3.61 -20.60
N ASP A 319 4.11 3.33 -21.40
CA ASP A 319 3.65 4.19 -22.50
C ASP A 319 3.19 5.56 -21.97
N TYR A 320 2.58 5.59 -20.80
CA TYR A 320 2.21 6.84 -20.15
C TYR A 320 3.43 7.69 -19.83
N LEU A 321 4.48 7.10 -19.23
CA LEU A 321 5.70 7.86 -18.93
C LEU A 321 6.35 8.42 -20.19
N GLN A 322 6.29 7.73 -21.34
CA GLN A 322 6.82 8.28 -22.60
C GLN A 322 6.14 9.59 -23.00
N ARG A 323 4.84 9.73 -22.74
CA ARG A 323 4.05 10.95 -23.02
C ARG A 323 4.26 12.08 -22.04
N ILE A 324 4.76 11.79 -20.82
CA ILE A 324 4.99 12.80 -19.80
C ILE A 324 6.15 13.74 -20.19
N SER A 325 5.92 15.04 -20.00
CA SER A 325 6.94 16.08 -19.94
C SER A 325 7.23 16.43 -18.48
N ALA A 326 8.47 16.26 -18.05
CA ALA A 326 8.94 16.55 -16.68
C ALA A 326 10.41 16.94 -16.71
N PRO A 327 10.93 17.66 -15.69
CA PRO A 327 12.35 18.03 -15.60
C PRO A 327 13.31 16.85 -15.66
N GLN A 328 12.87 15.74 -15.06
CA GLN A 328 13.54 14.44 -15.10
C GLN A 328 12.48 13.36 -15.08
N LYS A 329 12.67 12.30 -15.86
CA LYS A 329 11.80 11.13 -15.82
C LYS A 329 12.57 9.84 -16.07
N SER A 330 12.15 8.76 -15.40
CA SER A 330 12.74 7.43 -15.60
C SER A 330 11.72 6.35 -15.30
N PHE A 331 11.75 5.27 -16.09
CA PHE A 331 11.03 4.03 -15.81
C PHE A 331 11.99 2.98 -15.28
N VAL A 332 11.63 2.32 -14.20
CA VAL A 332 12.47 1.30 -13.55
C VAL A 332 11.73 -0.04 -13.54
N TRP A 333 12.29 -0.99 -14.28
CA TRP A 333 11.79 -2.36 -14.30
C TRP A 333 12.32 -3.17 -13.12
N PHE A 334 11.42 -3.88 -12.46
CA PHE A 334 11.71 -4.90 -11.45
C PHE A 334 11.49 -6.27 -12.10
N GLU A 335 12.57 -6.93 -12.45
CA GLU A 335 12.53 -8.11 -13.32
C GLU A 335 11.91 -9.33 -12.63
N HIS A 336 11.98 -9.37 -11.30
CA HIS A 336 11.46 -10.46 -10.46
C HIS A 336 10.30 -10.02 -9.59
N SER A 337 9.47 -9.10 -10.11
CA SER A 337 8.30 -8.58 -9.40
C SER A 337 7.06 -8.58 -10.30
N GLY A 338 5.91 -8.76 -9.65
CA GLY A 338 4.59 -8.43 -10.17
C GLY A 338 4.17 -7.03 -9.73
N HIS A 339 3.02 -6.94 -9.08
CA HIS A 339 2.41 -5.66 -8.68
C HIS A 339 3.08 -4.98 -7.48
N TYR A 340 3.96 -5.68 -6.76
CA TYR A 340 4.49 -5.25 -5.47
C TYR A 340 6.03 -5.13 -5.43
N PRO A 341 6.69 -4.43 -6.38
CA PRO A 341 8.16 -4.31 -6.43
C PRO A 341 8.84 -3.97 -5.09
N PRO A 342 8.30 -3.05 -4.24
CA PRO A 342 8.92 -2.72 -2.95
C PRO A 342 8.98 -3.89 -1.98
N PHE A 343 8.09 -4.87 -2.13
CA PHE A 343 7.93 -5.98 -1.21
C PHE A 343 8.50 -7.29 -1.79
N GLU A 344 8.56 -7.39 -3.10
CA GLU A 344 9.11 -8.57 -3.81
C GLU A 344 10.63 -8.46 -4.03
N GLU A 345 11.13 -7.26 -4.33
CA GLU A 345 12.56 -6.95 -4.45
C GLU A 345 12.97 -5.80 -3.49
N PRO A 346 12.78 -5.95 -2.17
CA PRO A 346 12.92 -4.85 -1.21
C PRO A 346 14.32 -4.25 -1.17
N LEU A 347 15.36 -5.07 -1.29
CA LEU A 347 16.73 -4.58 -1.31
C LEU A 347 16.98 -3.66 -2.51
N LYS A 348 16.55 -4.07 -3.72
CA LYS A 348 16.68 -3.26 -4.94
C LYS A 348 15.89 -1.96 -4.81
N PHE A 349 14.66 -2.02 -4.30
CA PHE A 349 13.82 -0.85 -4.10
C PHE A 349 14.44 0.13 -3.10
N ASN A 350 14.82 -0.35 -1.91
CA ASN A 350 15.41 0.49 -0.86
C ASN A 350 16.72 1.15 -1.34
N THR A 351 17.61 0.38 -1.98
CA THR A 351 18.85 0.90 -2.56
C THR A 351 18.58 1.97 -3.60
N TRP A 352 17.64 1.72 -4.53
CA TRP A 352 17.28 2.66 -5.56
C TRP A 352 16.71 3.97 -4.97
N MET A 353 15.86 3.89 -3.95
CA MET A 353 15.33 5.07 -3.25
C MET A 353 16.45 5.89 -2.60
N ILE A 354 17.42 5.22 -1.98
CA ILE A 354 18.54 5.89 -1.31
C ILE A 354 19.52 6.50 -2.32
N GLU A 355 19.82 5.81 -3.40
CA GLU A 355 20.82 6.27 -4.38
C GLU A 355 20.27 7.30 -5.36
N ARG A 356 19.00 7.22 -5.73
CA ARG A 356 18.41 8.04 -6.80
C ARG A 356 17.47 9.12 -6.29
N ILE A 357 16.69 8.87 -5.26
CA ILE A 357 15.67 9.81 -4.78
C ILE A 357 16.16 10.65 -3.61
N LEU A 358 16.87 10.05 -2.65
CA LEU A 358 17.40 10.80 -1.51
C LEU A 358 18.26 12.02 -1.88
N PRO A 359 19.15 11.98 -2.90
CA PRO A 359 19.89 13.17 -3.32
C PRO A 359 19.00 14.34 -3.76
N LEU A 360 17.93 14.07 -4.52
CA LEU A 360 16.96 15.07 -4.95
C LEU A 360 16.27 15.74 -3.75
N ALA A 361 15.87 14.93 -2.77
CA ALA A 361 15.20 15.43 -1.57
C ALA A 361 16.15 16.28 -0.68
N ARG A 362 17.42 15.91 -0.57
CA ARG A 362 18.42 16.66 0.21
C ARG A 362 18.72 18.03 -0.39
N THR A 363 18.77 18.14 -1.70
CA THR A 363 19.01 19.41 -2.39
C THR A 363 17.91 20.42 -2.07
N THR A 364 16.66 19.96 -1.96
CA THR A 364 15.53 20.83 -1.63
C THR A 364 15.46 21.20 -0.14
N CYS A 365 16.05 20.40 0.75
CA CYS A 365 16.15 20.72 2.18
C CYS A 365 17.24 21.76 2.48
N ALA A 366 18.35 21.72 1.74
CA ALA A 366 19.49 22.65 1.93
C ALA A 366 19.22 24.04 1.36
N GLY A 367 18.31 24.20 0.40
CA GLY A 367 17.99 25.48 -0.24
C GLY A 367 17.15 26.46 0.61
N GLY A 368 16.73 26.08 1.80
CA GLY A 368 15.93 26.91 2.71
C GLY A 368 16.74 27.85 3.62
N GLU A 369 18.06 27.77 3.63
CA GLU A 369 18.92 28.61 4.47
C GLU A 369 19.46 29.90 3.78
N GLY A 370 18.95 30.26 2.60
CA GLY A 370 19.46 31.37 1.82
C GLY A 370 18.42 32.13 0.99
N SER A 371 17.41 32.73 1.63
CA SER A 371 16.62 33.82 1.00
C SER A 371 15.99 34.72 2.05
#